data_9c7833174fadbaea56fb9800c12e4d04
#
_entry.id   9c7833174fadbaea56fb9800c12e4d04
#
_cell.length_a   1.000
_cell.length_b   1.000
_cell.length_c   1.000
_cell.angle_alpha   90.00
_cell.angle_beta   90.00
_cell.angle_gamma   90.00
#
_symmetry.space_group_name_H-M   'P 1'
#
loop_
_entity.id
_entity.type
_entity.pdbx_description
1 polymer ?
#
loop_
_entity_poly.entity_id
_entity_poly.type
_entity_poly.pdbx_seq_one_letter_code
_entity_poly.pdbx_strand_id
1 'polypeptide(L)'
;MKNKLLLITFTILSFVNVKAQVKSPSDFLGYELGSQFSRHADVVDYFKYIAENSPLVTYHTYGKTNEMRPLTYAVISTKENLGNIEEIRKNHLRQTGILDGTSTTDKAIVWLSYNVHGNEASSTEASMKTLYNLITEKQDWLKNTIVIVDPC
;
A
#
# COMPACT_ATOMS: atom_id res chain seq x y z
N MET A 1 44.21 -3.85 25.45
CA MET A 1 42.83 -4.41 25.56
C MET A 1 41.73 -3.35 25.39
N LYS A 2 41.89 -2.13 25.93
CA LYS A 2 40.86 -1.05 25.82
C LYS A 2 40.53 -0.65 24.37
N ASN A 3 41.49 -0.58 23.47
CA ASN A 3 41.29 -0.18 22.06
C ASN A 3 40.54 -1.23 21.19
N LYS A 4 40.69 -2.53 21.54
CA LYS A 4 39.94 -3.60 20.83
C LYS A 4 38.47 -3.62 21.23
N LEU A 5 38.15 -3.30 22.48
CA LEU A 5 36.78 -3.21 22.97
C LEU A 5 36.04 -2.04 22.31
N LEU A 6 36.72 -0.89 22.12
CA LEU A 6 36.15 0.28 21.45
C LEU A 6 35.81 0.00 19.97
N LEU A 7 36.68 -0.76 19.27
CA LEU A 7 36.47 -1.14 17.87
C LEU A 7 35.26 -2.07 17.71
N ILE A 8 35.10 -3.04 18.63
CA ILE A 8 33.96 -3.97 18.60
C ILE A 8 32.64 -3.22 18.86
N THR A 9 32.62 -2.27 19.81
CA THR A 9 31.44 -1.46 20.12
C THR A 9 31.04 -0.59 18.92
N PHE A 10 32.01 -0.01 18.21
CA PHE A 10 31.75 0.78 16.98
C PHE A 10 31.20 -0.06 15.85
N THR A 11 31.70 -1.28 15.68
CA THR A 11 31.24 -2.22 14.63
C THR A 11 29.81 -2.70 14.90
N ILE A 12 29.41 -2.91 16.15
CA ILE A 12 28.04 -3.33 16.51
C ILE A 12 27.02 -2.20 16.27
N LEU A 13 27.39 -0.93 16.49
CA LEU A 13 26.51 0.20 16.20
C LEU A 13 26.23 0.40 14.69
N SER A 14 27.06 -0.13 13.81
CA SER A 14 26.94 0.02 12.36
C SER A 14 25.83 -0.86 11.73
N PHE A 15 25.21 -1.77 12.48
CA PHE A 15 24.16 -2.67 12.00
C PHE A 15 22.74 -2.26 12.40
N VAL A 16 22.54 -1.04 12.89
CA VAL A 16 21.17 -0.52 13.06
C VAL A 16 20.60 -0.27 11.66
N ASN A 17 19.82 -1.23 11.17
CA ASN A 17 19.00 -1.03 9.98
C ASN A 17 17.95 0.05 10.27
N VAL A 18 18.29 1.30 10.02
CA VAL A 18 17.31 2.39 9.95
C VAL A 18 16.47 2.11 8.71
N LYS A 19 15.32 1.49 8.88
CA LYS A 19 14.33 1.46 7.80
C LYS A 19 13.96 2.89 7.51
N ALA A 20 14.33 3.39 6.34
CA ALA A 20 13.90 4.71 5.91
C ALA A 20 12.36 4.71 5.92
N GLN A 21 11.80 5.68 6.63
CA GLN A 21 10.36 5.88 6.62
C GLN A 21 9.94 6.28 5.20
N VAL A 22 8.88 5.67 4.68
CA VAL A 22 8.35 6.04 3.37
C VAL A 22 7.94 7.52 3.36
N LYS A 23 8.16 8.20 2.26
CA LYS A 23 7.77 9.61 2.12
C LYS A 23 6.25 9.76 2.22
N SER A 24 5.81 10.82 2.88
CA SER A 24 4.42 11.25 2.79
C SER A 24 4.06 11.65 1.36
N PRO A 25 2.77 11.70 0.99
CA PRO A 25 2.39 12.20 -0.34
C PRO A 25 2.95 13.59 -0.63
N SER A 26 2.88 14.51 0.32
CA SER A 26 3.39 15.87 0.16
C SER A 26 4.92 15.91 -0.05
N ASP A 27 5.67 15.09 0.71
CA ASP A 27 7.14 15.00 0.55
C ASP A 27 7.54 14.34 -0.79
N PHE A 28 6.72 13.44 -1.31
CA PHE A 28 6.95 12.80 -2.59
C PHE A 28 6.66 13.74 -3.76
N LEU A 29 5.53 14.44 -3.69
CA LEU A 29 5.06 15.36 -4.73
C LEU A 29 5.82 16.69 -4.75
N GLY A 30 6.41 17.11 -3.61
CA GLY A 30 7.06 18.41 -3.47
C GLY A 30 6.11 19.58 -3.26
N TYR A 31 4.84 19.30 -2.95
CA TYR A 31 3.83 20.29 -2.59
C TYR A 31 2.82 19.70 -1.59
N GLU A 32 2.11 20.54 -0.86
CA GLU A 32 1.11 20.12 0.11
C GLU A 32 -0.15 19.57 -0.61
N LEU A 33 -0.64 18.42 -0.14
CA LEU A 33 -1.91 17.86 -0.62
C LEU A 33 -3.04 18.86 -0.44
N GLY A 34 -3.87 19.04 -1.48
CA GLY A 34 -4.96 19.99 -1.51
C GLY A 34 -4.56 21.39 -2.00
N SER A 35 -3.26 21.67 -2.18
CA SER A 35 -2.82 22.98 -2.68
C SER A 35 -2.94 23.12 -4.21
N GLN A 36 -2.93 22.00 -4.93
CA GLN A 36 -3.11 21.92 -6.39
C GLN A 36 -3.58 20.52 -6.79
N PHE A 37 -4.00 20.35 -8.04
CA PHE A 37 -4.43 19.05 -8.54
C PHE A 37 -3.24 18.17 -8.91
N SER A 38 -3.17 16.96 -8.34
CA SER A 38 -2.20 15.93 -8.72
C SER A 38 -2.61 15.27 -10.05
N ARG A 39 -1.64 15.03 -10.92
CA ARG A 39 -1.87 14.34 -12.18
C ARG A 39 -1.92 12.83 -11.96
N HIS A 40 -2.64 12.13 -12.84
CA HIS A 40 -2.70 10.67 -12.84
C HIS A 40 -1.30 10.01 -12.75
N ALA A 41 -0.32 10.51 -13.51
CA ALA A 41 1.05 9.98 -13.48
C ALA A 41 1.69 10.08 -12.09
N ASP A 42 1.51 11.22 -11.41
CA ASP A 42 2.08 11.47 -10.08
C ASP A 42 1.50 10.49 -9.04
N VAL A 43 0.19 10.22 -9.15
CA VAL A 43 -0.50 9.25 -8.27
C VAL A 43 0.01 7.83 -8.52
N VAL A 44 0.08 7.42 -9.78
CA VAL A 44 0.60 6.10 -10.17
C VAL A 44 2.03 5.91 -9.67
N ASP A 45 2.88 6.92 -9.83
CA ASP A 45 4.28 6.86 -9.41
C ASP A 45 4.41 6.84 -7.89
N TYR A 46 3.54 7.54 -7.15
CA TYR A 46 3.49 7.44 -5.70
C TYR A 46 3.10 6.04 -5.23
N PHE A 47 2.08 5.42 -5.83
CA PHE A 47 1.66 4.06 -5.49
C PHE A 47 2.75 3.02 -5.75
N LYS A 48 3.47 3.15 -6.88
CA LYS A 48 4.65 2.31 -7.18
C LYS A 48 5.75 2.50 -6.13
N TYR A 49 6.09 3.78 -5.84
CA TYR A 49 7.09 4.10 -4.84
C TYR A 49 6.77 3.46 -3.49
N ILE A 50 5.53 3.52 -3.03
CA ILE A 50 5.13 2.90 -1.77
C ILE A 50 5.26 1.39 -1.83
N ALA A 51 4.83 0.74 -2.92
CA ALA A 51 4.93 -0.71 -3.07
C ALA A 51 6.39 -1.20 -3.10
N GLU A 52 7.30 -0.42 -3.66
CA GLU A 52 8.74 -0.72 -3.69
C GLU A 52 9.42 -0.54 -2.32
N ASN A 53 8.87 0.32 -1.47
CA ASN A 53 9.49 0.71 -0.19
C ASN A 53 8.75 0.22 1.06
N SER A 54 7.61 -0.48 0.90
CA SER A 54 6.83 -1.02 2.01
C SER A 54 6.43 -2.48 1.75
N PRO A 55 6.71 -3.41 2.67
CA PRO A 55 6.29 -4.81 2.55
C PRO A 55 4.79 -5.00 2.81
N LEU A 56 4.05 -3.94 3.13
CA LEU A 56 2.61 -3.96 3.41
C LEU A 56 1.76 -3.69 2.17
N VAL A 57 2.39 -3.44 1.00
CA VAL A 57 1.70 -3.02 -0.22
C VAL A 57 2.21 -3.81 -1.41
N THR A 58 1.28 -4.27 -2.25
CA THR A 58 1.58 -4.73 -3.60
C THR A 58 0.85 -3.85 -4.61
N TYR A 59 1.48 -3.59 -5.77
CA TYR A 59 0.95 -2.75 -6.83
C TYR A 59 0.66 -3.58 -8.07
N HIS A 60 -0.48 -3.33 -8.70
CA HIS A 60 -0.96 -4.08 -9.86
C HIS A 60 -1.53 -3.14 -10.93
N THR A 61 -1.43 -3.57 -12.19
CA THR A 61 -2.09 -2.93 -13.33
C THR A 61 -3.09 -3.91 -13.91
N TYR A 62 -4.33 -3.50 -14.14
CA TYR A 62 -5.39 -4.37 -14.65
C TYR A 62 -5.92 -3.97 -16.03
N GLY A 63 -5.45 -2.86 -16.57
CA GLY A 63 -5.86 -2.39 -17.88
C GLY A 63 -5.30 -1.02 -18.23
N LYS A 64 -5.90 -0.43 -19.27
CA LYS A 64 -5.59 0.94 -19.72
C LYS A 64 -6.86 1.67 -20.08
N THR A 65 -6.87 2.98 -19.89
CA THR A 65 -7.91 3.87 -20.40
C THR A 65 -7.84 3.98 -21.93
N ASN A 66 -8.83 4.64 -22.54
CA ASN A 66 -8.80 4.97 -23.98
C ASN A 66 -7.60 5.86 -24.36
N GLU A 67 -7.08 6.65 -23.42
CA GLU A 67 -5.87 7.46 -23.58
C GLU A 67 -4.58 6.70 -23.23
N MET A 68 -4.65 5.37 -23.12
CA MET A 68 -3.52 4.48 -22.82
C MET A 68 -2.90 4.70 -21.43
N ARG A 69 -3.57 5.39 -20.53
CA ARG A 69 -3.12 5.53 -19.13
C ARG A 69 -3.35 4.21 -18.39
N PRO A 70 -2.42 3.76 -17.52
CA PRO A 70 -2.62 2.53 -16.77
C PRO A 70 -3.78 2.67 -15.76
N LEU A 71 -4.63 1.64 -15.72
CA LEU A 71 -5.59 1.41 -14.64
C LEU A 71 -4.92 0.52 -13.61
N THR A 72 -4.87 0.97 -12.36
CA THR A 72 -4.03 0.36 -11.32
C THR A 72 -4.77 0.21 -10.01
N TYR A 73 -4.32 -0.74 -9.20
CA TYR A 73 -4.73 -0.86 -7.82
C TYR A 73 -3.58 -1.30 -6.93
N ALA A 74 -3.65 -0.97 -5.66
CA ALA A 74 -2.77 -1.49 -4.63
C ALA A 74 -3.55 -2.42 -3.69
N VAL A 75 -2.92 -3.50 -3.25
CA VAL A 75 -3.41 -4.35 -2.18
C VAL A 75 -2.57 -4.08 -0.94
N ILE A 76 -3.24 -3.72 0.15
CA ILE A 76 -2.62 -3.27 1.39
C ILE A 76 -3.05 -4.21 2.50
N SER A 77 -2.10 -4.84 3.17
CA SER A 77 -2.34 -5.66 4.35
C SER A 77 -1.02 -5.96 5.08
N THR A 78 -1.05 -6.82 6.10
CA THR A 78 0.18 -7.33 6.70
C THR A 78 0.95 -8.19 5.69
N LYS A 79 2.28 -8.29 5.87
CA LYS A 79 3.11 -9.16 5.03
C LYS A 79 2.62 -10.61 5.02
N GLU A 80 2.13 -11.10 6.16
CA GLU A 80 1.56 -12.44 6.29
C GLU A 80 0.31 -12.60 5.42
N ASN A 81 -0.64 -11.67 5.52
CA ASN A 81 -1.87 -11.70 4.72
C ASN A 81 -1.56 -11.60 3.22
N LEU A 82 -0.63 -10.72 2.83
CA LEU A 82 -0.20 -10.62 1.43
C LEU A 82 0.45 -11.91 0.92
N GLY A 83 1.21 -12.61 1.77
CA GLY A 83 1.76 -13.93 1.44
C GLY A 83 0.70 -15.02 1.25
N ASN A 84 -0.46 -14.87 1.89
CA ASN A 84 -1.58 -15.81 1.83
C ASN A 84 -2.77 -15.29 1.03
N ILE A 85 -2.60 -14.24 0.24
CA ILE A 85 -3.69 -13.49 -0.40
C ILE A 85 -4.59 -14.38 -1.27
N GLU A 86 -4.02 -15.34 -1.98
CA GLU A 86 -4.78 -16.22 -2.86
C GLU A 86 -5.67 -17.20 -2.07
N GLU A 87 -5.21 -17.70 -0.93
CA GLU A 87 -6.05 -18.55 -0.06
C GLU A 87 -7.14 -17.72 0.63
N ILE A 88 -6.85 -16.51 1.06
CA ILE A 88 -7.85 -15.57 1.58
C ILE A 88 -8.92 -15.33 0.51
N ARG A 89 -8.53 -15.04 -0.73
CA ARG A 89 -9.44 -14.87 -1.86
C ARG A 89 -10.33 -16.09 -2.10
N LYS A 90 -9.75 -17.29 -2.13
CA LYS A 90 -10.49 -18.55 -2.30
C LYS A 90 -11.48 -18.79 -1.17
N ASN A 91 -11.10 -18.50 0.07
CA ASN A 91 -12.00 -18.61 1.21
C ASN A 91 -13.23 -17.68 1.07
N HIS A 92 -13.04 -16.45 0.59
CA HIS A 92 -14.17 -15.57 0.29
C HIS A 92 -15.06 -16.12 -0.83
N LEU A 93 -14.49 -16.70 -1.88
CA LEU A 93 -15.27 -17.34 -2.94
C LEU A 93 -16.05 -18.56 -2.45
N ARG A 94 -15.50 -19.33 -1.50
CA ARG A 94 -16.24 -20.42 -0.82
C ARG A 94 -17.36 -19.87 0.04
N GLN A 95 -17.10 -18.80 0.78
CA GLN A 95 -18.11 -18.16 1.63
C GLN A 95 -19.33 -17.66 0.84
N THR A 96 -19.09 -17.21 -0.40
CA THR A 96 -20.15 -16.73 -1.30
C THR A 96 -20.76 -17.83 -2.18
N GLY A 97 -20.30 -19.08 -2.06
CA GLY A 97 -20.78 -20.21 -2.87
C GLY A 97 -20.28 -20.25 -4.31
N ILE A 98 -19.28 -19.41 -4.67
CA ILE A 98 -18.67 -19.42 -6.01
C ILE A 98 -17.67 -20.58 -6.16
N LEU A 99 -17.02 -20.95 -5.08
CA LEU A 99 -16.19 -22.16 -4.99
C LEU A 99 -16.77 -23.16 -3.99
N ASP A 100 -16.63 -24.44 -4.29
CA ASP A 100 -16.98 -25.52 -3.37
C ASP A 100 -16.04 -25.55 -2.16
N GLY A 101 -16.57 -26.05 -1.04
CA GLY A 101 -15.82 -26.22 0.21
C GLY A 101 -16.26 -25.26 1.32
N THR A 102 -15.59 -25.38 2.46
CA THR A 102 -15.88 -24.57 3.65
C THR A 102 -14.91 -23.38 3.73
N SER A 103 -15.43 -22.20 4.03
CA SER A 103 -14.61 -21.03 4.32
C SER A 103 -14.09 -21.08 5.75
N THR A 104 -12.82 -20.72 5.92
CA THR A 104 -12.14 -20.61 7.23
C THR A 104 -11.59 -19.22 7.48
N THR A 105 -11.88 -18.25 6.59
CA THR A 105 -11.33 -16.89 6.73
C THR A 105 -12.15 -16.05 7.72
N ASP A 106 -11.43 -15.29 8.52
CA ASP A 106 -11.93 -14.22 9.39
C ASP A 106 -11.54 -12.83 8.86
N LYS A 107 -10.89 -12.77 7.70
CA LYS A 107 -10.39 -11.52 7.10
C LYS A 107 -11.50 -10.81 6.32
N ALA A 108 -11.57 -9.51 6.47
CA ALA A 108 -12.41 -8.67 5.61
C ALA A 108 -11.64 -8.24 4.36
N ILE A 109 -12.35 -8.13 3.22
CA ILE A 109 -11.82 -7.48 2.01
C ILE A 109 -12.60 -6.20 1.81
N VAL A 110 -11.90 -5.06 1.75
CA VAL A 110 -12.46 -3.73 1.53
C VAL A 110 -11.90 -3.16 0.24
N TRP A 111 -12.76 -2.79 -0.69
CA TRP A 111 -12.37 -2.13 -1.93
C TRP A 111 -12.74 -0.65 -1.86
N LEU A 112 -11.73 0.21 -1.99
CA LEU A 112 -11.86 1.67 -2.03
C LEU A 112 -11.57 2.13 -3.45
N SER A 113 -12.61 2.45 -4.20
CA SER A 113 -12.52 3.02 -5.55
C SER A 113 -12.61 4.53 -5.46
N TYR A 114 -11.53 5.21 -5.82
CA TYR A 114 -11.42 6.66 -5.82
C TYR A 114 -11.60 7.20 -7.24
N ASN A 115 -11.91 8.48 -7.35
CA ASN A 115 -11.94 9.24 -8.60
C ASN A 115 -12.77 8.59 -9.72
N VAL A 116 -13.91 8.01 -9.36
CA VAL A 116 -14.86 7.41 -10.31
C VAL A 116 -15.31 8.44 -11.38
N HIS A 117 -15.41 9.71 -10.98
CA HIS A 117 -15.66 10.83 -11.88
C HIS A 117 -14.42 11.72 -11.96
N GLY A 118 -13.82 11.85 -13.14
CA GLY A 118 -12.53 12.53 -13.34
C GLY A 118 -12.49 14.01 -12.96
N ASN A 119 -13.66 14.66 -12.80
CA ASN A 119 -13.76 16.04 -12.32
C ASN A 119 -13.79 16.17 -10.78
N GLU A 120 -13.81 15.06 -10.04
CA GLU A 120 -13.80 15.02 -8.58
C GLU A 120 -12.36 14.86 -8.06
N ALA A 121 -11.48 15.78 -8.44
CA ALA A 121 -10.03 15.66 -8.29
C ALA A 121 -9.54 15.50 -6.83
N SER A 122 -10.32 15.90 -5.83
CA SER A 122 -9.96 15.74 -4.41
C SER A 122 -9.82 14.27 -3.99
N SER A 123 -10.58 13.37 -4.61
CA SER A 123 -10.52 11.94 -4.30
C SER A 123 -9.20 11.30 -4.74
N THR A 124 -8.60 11.79 -5.80
CA THR A 124 -7.28 11.35 -6.29
C THR A 124 -6.20 11.52 -5.22
N GLU A 125 -6.12 12.71 -4.62
CA GLU A 125 -5.16 12.98 -3.53
C GLU A 125 -5.53 12.26 -2.24
N ALA A 126 -6.84 12.11 -1.96
CA ALA A 126 -7.31 11.33 -0.82
C ALA A 126 -6.86 9.87 -0.89
N SER A 127 -6.76 9.27 -2.10
CA SER A 127 -6.27 7.90 -2.28
C SER A 127 -4.82 7.74 -1.80
N MET A 128 -3.93 8.70 -2.13
CA MET A 128 -2.54 8.71 -1.67
C MET A 128 -2.45 8.88 -0.14
N LYS A 129 -3.26 9.78 0.42
CA LYS A 129 -3.33 9.99 1.87
C LYS A 129 -3.81 8.74 2.60
N THR A 130 -4.85 8.09 2.07
CA THR A 130 -5.38 6.84 2.63
C THR A 130 -4.33 5.73 2.61
N LEU A 131 -3.66 5.52 1.48
CA LEU A 131 -2.57 4.54 1.37
C LEU A 131 -1.50 4.80 2.42
N TYR A 132 -1.02 6.04 2.52
CA TYR A 132 0.00 6.42 3.49
C TYR A 132 -0.43 6.18 4.94
N ASN A 133 -1.64 6.60 5.32
CA ASN A 133 -2.15 6.44 6.68
C ASN A 133 -2.33 4.95 7.04
N LEU A 134 -2.78 4.11 6.10
CA LEU A 134 -2.92 2.67 6.33
C LEU A 134 -1.58 2.01 6.71
N ILE A 135 -0.50 2.39 6.05
CA ILE A 135 0.81 1.76 6.27
C ILE A 135 1.65 2.43 7.37
N THR A 136 1.23 3.59 7.90
CA THR A 136 1.95 4.30 8.97
C THR A 136 1.16 4.33 10.27
N GLU A 137 -0.09 4.79 10.24
CA GLU A 137 -0.88 5.06 11.44
C GLU A 137 -1.90 3.97 11.77
N LYS A 138 -2.35 3.21 10.77
CA LYS A 138 -3.47 2.27 10.87
C LYS A 138 -3.08 0.81 10.62
N GLN A 139 -1.82 0.45 10.84
CA GLN A 139 -1.33 -0.91 10.60
C GLN A 139 -2.09 -1.98 11.38
N ASP A 140 -2.61 -1.65 12.56
CA ASP A 140 -3.40 -2.60 13.35
C ASP A 140 -4.68 -3.06 12.65
N TRP A 141 -5.28 -2.21 11.80
CA TRP A 141 -6.46 -2.57 11.02
C TRP A 141 -6.13 -3.65 9.97
N LEU A 142 -4.91 -3.64 9.46
CA LEU A 142 -4.46 -4.56 8.42
C LEU A 142 -4.30 -6.00 8.90
N LYS A 143 -4.32 -6.24 10.21
CA LYS A 143 -4.23 -7.61 10.78
C LYS A 143 -5.38 -8.48 10.32
N ASN A 144 -6.60 -7.91 10.26
CA ASN A 144 -7.82 -8.62 9.89
C ASN A 144 -8.48 -8.09 8.63
N THR A 145 -7.79 -7.20 7.88
CA THR A 145 -8.37 -6.57 6.70
C THR A 145 -7.38 -6.54 5.54
N ILE A 146 -7.88 -6.89 4.37
CA ILE A 146 -7.22 -6.65 3.09
C ILE A 146 -7.88 -5.42 2.49
N VAL A 147 -7.11 -4.37 2.27
CA VAL A 147 -7.62 -3.14 1.63
C VAL A 147 -7.12 -3.09 0.19
N ILE A 148 -8.03 -2.96 -0.75
CA ILE A 148 -7.73 -2.73 -2.17
C ILE A 148 -8.03 -1.26 -2.43
N VAL A 149 -7.03 -0.52 -2.90
CA VAL A 149 -7.20 0.89 -3.28
C VAL A 149 -7.00 1.03 -4.78
N ASP A 150 -8.05 1.46 -5.45
CA ASP A 150 -8.06 1.84 -6.86
C ASP A 150 -8.06 3.38 -6.90
N PRO A 151 -6.93 4.02 -7.24
CA PRO A 151 -6.76 5.45 -7.02
C PRO A 151 -7.42 6.34 -8.08
N CYS A 152 -7.69 5.80 -9.32
CA CYS A 152 -8.19 6.61 -10.45
C CYS A 152 -8.56 5.76 -11.68
#